data_21921960dd8f31401845f19c67243a38
#
_entry.id   21921960dd8f31401845f19c67243a38
#
_cell.length_a   1.000
_cell.length_b   1.000
_cell.length_c   1.000
_cell.angle_alpha   90.00
_cell.angle_beta   90.00
_cell.angle_gamma   90.00
#
_symmetry.space_group_name_H-M   'P 1'
#
loop_
_entity.id
_entity.type
_entity.pdbx_description
1 polymer ?
#
loop_
_entity_poly.entity_id
_entity_poly.type
_entity_poly.pdbx_seq_one_letter_code
_entity_poly.pdbx_strand_id
1 'polypeptide(L)'
;MKLGRMNHIGVATPDLDASIAFYRDVMGATDITEPFVLESQQVRVCFVNTPGENGTAGTQVELLQPTSPDSAVGKWLEKNPLGGQHHVCFEVPDIQVAKKWFEEQGKRVLGEPRIGAHGTLIIFVHPKDMNGMLTEIMETPKQAH
;
A
#
# COMPACT_ATOMS: atom_id res chain seq x y z
N MET A 1 2.69 -20.89 -1.80
CA MET A 1 2.53 -19.57 -1.14
C MET A 1 1.32 -19.62 -0.24
N LYS A 2 1.37 -18.93 0.88
CA LYS A 2 0.22 -18.86 1.79
C LYS A 2 -0.18 -17.39 1.95
N LEU A 3 -1.40 -17.07 1.50
CA LEU A 3 -1.95 -15.72 1.64
C LEU A 3 -2.24 -15.42 3.10
N GLY A 4 -1.69 -14.29 3.58
CA GLY A 4 -1.97 -13.76 4.90
C GLY A 4 -3.09 -12.73 4.89
N ARG A 5 -3.07 -11.85 5.89
CA ARG A 5 -4.11 -10.83 6.05
C ARG A 5 -4.00 -9.72 5.01
N MET A 6 -5.11 -9.04 4.75
CA MET A 6 -5.09 -7.78 4.02
C MET A 6 -4.50 -6.71 4.95
N ASN A 7 -3.33 -6.17 4.58
CA ASN A 7 -2.64 -5.17 5.39
C ASN A 7 -3.24 -3.78 5.19
N HIS A 8 -3.41 -3.36 3.94
CA HIS A 8 -3.94 -2.03 3.65
C HIS A 8 -4.54 -1.93 2.25
N ILE A 9 -5.29 -0.85 2.07
CA ILE A 9 -5.72 -0.34 0.78
C ILE A 9 -4.95 0.94 0.54
N GLY A 10 -4.26 1.04 -0.60
CA GLY A 10 -3.57 2.25 -1.01
C GLY A 10 -4.51 3.20 -1.73
N VAL A 11 -4.59 4.44 -1.28
CA VAL A 11 -5.43 5.48 -1.85
C VAL A 11 -4.55 6.64 -2.29
N ALA A 12 -4.50 6.88 -3.61
CA ALA A 12 -3.77 8.02 -4.15
C ALA A 12 -4.61 9.29 -4.01
N THR A 13 -3.95 10.38 -3.63
CA THR A 13 -4.63 11.67 -3.46
C THR A 13 -3.78 12.81 -4.03
N PRO A 14 -4.41 13.81 -4.67
CA PRO A 14 -3.69 15.02 -5.09
C PRO A 14 -3.37 15.95 -3.92
N ASP A 15 -4.00 15.75 -2.75
CA ASP A 15 -3.83 16.62 -1.58
C ASP A 15 -3.93 15.79 -0.30
N LEU A 16 -2.77 15.42 0.24
CA LEU A 16 -2.70 14.56 1.43
C LEU A 16 -3.33 15.22 2.65
N ASP A 17 -3.08 16.52 2.86
CA ASP A 17 -3.59 17.22 4.04
C ASP A 17 -5.13 17.28 4.01
N ALA A 18 -5.72 17.51 2.85
CA ALA A 18 -7.18 17.48 2.69
C ALA A 18 -7.75 16.08 2.94
N SER A 19 -7.05 15.03 2.49
CA SER A 19 -7.47 13.64 2.72
C SER A 19 -7.40 13.27 4.20
N ILE A 20 -6.34 13.71 4.89
CA ILE A 20 -6.22 13.51 6.34
C ILE A 20 -7.37 14.18 7.07
N ALA A 21 -7.68 15.44 6.72
CA ALA A 21 -8.79 16.17 7.32
C ALA A 21 -10.12 15.46 7.09
N PHE A 22 -10.33 14.92 5.89
CA PHE A 22 -11.54 14.15 5.56
C PHE A 22 -11.66 12.91 6.47
N TYR A 23 -10.61 12.13 6.60
CA TYR A 23 -10.67 10.92 7.45
C TYR A 23 -10.88 11.27 8.93
N ARG A 24 -10.23 12.34 9.40
CA ARG A 24 -10.39 12.79 10.79
C ARG A 24 -11.78 13.36 11.06
N ASP A 25 -12.23 14.29 10.23
CA ASP A 25 -13.40 15.12 10.54
C ASP A 25 -14.71 14.54 10.00
N VAL A 26 -14.68 13.80 8.88
CA VAL A 26 -15.87 13.22 8.26
C VAL A 26 -16.00 11.74 8.63
N MET A 27 -14.92 10.98 8.53
CA MET A 27 -14.94 9.54 8.81
C MET A 27 -14.78 9.21 10.29
N GLY A 28 -14.39 10.17 11.11
CA GLY A 28 -14.22 9.94 12.54
C GLY A 28 -13.00 9.11 12.92
N ALA A 29 -11.96 9.11 12.06
CA ALA A 29 -10.73 8.39 12.36
C ALA A 29 -10.03 9.02 13.56
N THR A 30 -9.60 8.17 14.50
CA THR A 30 -8.94 8.61 15.75
C THR A 30 -7.46 8.26 15.80
N ASP A 31 -6.98 7.45 14.86
CA ASP A 31 -5.59 6.99 14.83
C ASP A 31 -5.03 7.21 13.42
N ILE A 32 -4.40 8.36 13.23
CA ILE A 32 -3.80 8.76 11.96
C ILE A 32 -2.32 9.04 12.23
N THR A 33 -1.43 8.39 11.49
CA THR A 33 0.02 8.57 11.68
C THR A 33 0.49 9.91 11.12
N GLU A 34 1.63 10.39 11.62
CA GLU A 34 2.27 11.54 11.03
C GLU A 34 2.75 11.22 9.61
N PRO A 35 2.55 12.13 8.66
CA PRO A 35 3.03 11.92 7.30
C PRO A 35 4.55 11.81 7.23
N PHE A 36 5.03 10.97 6.32
CA PHE A 36 6.46 10.85 6.03
C PHE A 36 6.68 10.67 4.53
N VAL A 37 7.91 10.95 4.08
CA VAL A 37 8.28 10.78 2.67
C VAL A 37 8.96 9.44 2.48
N LEU A 38 8.44 8.64 1.54
CA LEU A 38 9.07 7.42 1.08
C LEU A 38 9.81 7.73 -0.21
N GLU A 39 11.09 8.02 -0.10
CA GLU A 39 11.93 8.50 -1.20
C GLU A 39 11.97 7.54 -2.38
N SER A 40 12.07 6.23 -2.08
CA SER A 40 12.19 5.19 -3.09
C SER A 40 10.99 5.13 -4.05
N GLN A 41 9.82 5.58 -3.60
CA GLN A 41 8.60 5.60 -4.41
C GLN A 41 8.14 7.02 -4.75
N GLN A 42 8.85 8.02 -4.29
CA GLN A 42 8.55 9.44 -4.51
C GLN A 42 7.12 9.79 -4.09
N VAL A 43 6.76 9.39 -2.88
CA VAL A 43 5.45 9.67 -2.30
C VAL A 43 5.57 10.15 -0.87
N ARG A 44 4.61 10.98 -0.47
CA ARG A 44 4.37 11.35 0.92
C ARG A 44 3.23 10.46 1.42
N VAL A 45 3.43 9.78 2.54
CA VAL A 45 2.58 8.69 3.01
C VAL A 45 2.00 9.01 4.38
N CYS A 46 0.77 8.60 4.60
CA CYS A 46 0.12 8.65 5.90
C CYS A 46 -0.76 7.42 6.05
N PHE A 47 -0.80 6.82 7.24
CA PHE A 47 -1.68 5.69 7.51
C PHE A 47 -2.86 6.12 8.38
N VAL A 48 -4.05 5.73 7.96
CA VAL A 48 -5.24 5.76 8.79
C VAL A 48 -5.42 4.36 9.35
N ASN A 49 -5.26 4.22 10.65
CA ASN A 49 -5.38 2.93 11.32
C ASN A 49 -6.85 2.67 11.67
N THR A 50 -7.36 1.51 11.26
CA THR A 50 -8.70 1.06 11.65
C THR A 50 -8.58 0.06 12.79
N PRO A 51 -9.60 -0.03 13.66
CA PRO A 51 -9.56 -0.99 14.75
C PRO A 51 -9.68 -2.43 14.24
N GLY A 52 -8.92 -3.33 14.85
CA GLY A 52 -9.06 -4.76 14.65
C GLY A 52 -9.87 -5.39 15.78
N GLU A 53 -10.06 -6.71 15.69
CA GLU A 53 -10.73 -7.47 16.73
C GLU A 53 -9.82 -7.68 17.94
N ASN A 54 -10.39 -7.61 19.15
CA ASN A 54 -9.70 -7.91 20.41
C ASN A 54 -8.40 -7.10 20.61
N GLY A 55 -8.40 -5.82 20.22
CA GLY A 55 -7.25 -4.95 20.36
C GLY A 55 -6.11 -5.18 19.36
N THR A 56 -6.31 -6.03 18.36
CA THR A 56 -5.34 -6.23 17.28
C THR A 56 -5.42 -5.10 16.27
N ALA A 57 -4.38 -4.99 15.43
CA ALA A 57 -4.36 -3.99 14.36
C ALA A 57 -5.35 -4.37 13.27
N GLY A 58 -6.17 -3.41 12.84
CA GLY A 58 -7.07 -3.56 11.70
C GLY A 58 -6.36 -3.29 10.38
N THR A 59 -7.11 -3.40 9.28
CA THR A 59 -6.63 -3.02 7.96
C THR A 59 -6.43 -1.51 7.91
N GLN A 60 -5.30 -1.07 7.35
CA GLN A 60 -5.01 0.36 7.23
C GLN A 60 -5.52 0.92 5.90
N VAL A 61 -5.77 2.23 5.88
CA VAL A 61 -5.84 3.00 4.63
C VAL A 61 -4.52 3.75 4.50
N GLU A 62 -3.78 3.46 3.44
CA GLU A 62 -2.53 4.16 3.14
C GLU A 62 -2.82 5.30 2.17
N LEU A 63 -2.68 6.54 2.64
CA LEU A 63 -2.86 7.71 1.80
C LEU A 63 -1.53 8.07 1.14
N LEU A 64 -1.54 8.26 -0.18
CA LEU A 64 -0.34 8.48 -0.98
C LEU A 64 -0.48 9.76 -1.80
N GLN A 65 0.41 10.72 -1.56
CA GLN A 65 0.53 11.90 -2.41
C GLN A 65 1.88 11.87 -3.12
N PRO A 66 1.94 11.99 -4.46
CA PRO A 66 3.24 11.98 -5.13
C PRO A 66 4.06 13.23 -4.79
N THR A 67 5.38 13.06 -4.64
CA THR A 67 6.32 14.17 -4.47
C THR A 67 6.90 14.62 -5.80
N SER A 68 6.63 13.86 -6.89
CA SER A 68 7.05 14.18 -8.24
C SER A 68 5.98 13.71 -9.23
N PRO A 69 5.69 14.47 -10.31
CA PRO A 69 4.77 14.03 -11.36
C PRO A 69 5.29 12.81 -12.10
N ASP A 70 6.58 12.53 -12.02
CA ASP A 70 7.21 11.38 -12.69
C ASP A 70 7.11 10.09 -11.88
N SER A 71 6.66 10.15 -10.63
CA SER A 71 6.44 8.95 -9.83
C SER A 71 5.29 8.11 -10.41
N ALA A 72 5.26 6.82 -10.06
CA ALA A 72 4.18 5.93 -10.50
C ALA A 72 2.81 6.44 -10.05
N VAL A 73 2.70 6.94 -8.81
CA VAL A 73 1.46 7.51 -8.29
C VAL A 73 1.10 8.82 -9.00
N GLY A 74 2.12 9.65 -9.31
CA GLY A 74 1.91 10.89 -10.06
C GLY A 74 1.32 10.61 -11.45
N LYS A 75 1.86 9.64 -12.16
CA LYS A 75 1.34 9.23 -13.48
C LYS A 75 -0.06 8.65 -13.39
N TRP A 76 -0.35 7.89 -12.35
CA TRP A 76 -1.69 7.34 -12.10
C TRP A 76 -2.70 8.46 -11.89
N LEU A 77 -2.34 9.50 -11.11
CA LEU A 77 -3.22 10.66 -10.86
C LEU A 77 -3.52 11.47 -12.12
N GLU A 78 -2.63 11.49 -13.11
CA GLU A 78 -2.94 12.16 -14.39
C GLU A 78 -4.19 11.58 -15.05
N LYS A 79 -4.40 10.27 -14.91
CA LYS A 79 -5.58 9.58 -15.44
C LYS A 79 -6.74 9.52 -14.45
N ASN A 80 -6.48 9.82 -13.18
CA ASN A 80 -7.45 9.75 -12.09
C ASN A 80 -7.30 10.99 -11.20
N PRO A 81 -7.65 12.20 -11.72
CA PRO A 81 -7.27 13.46 -11.07
C PRO A 81 -7.92 13.71 -9.71
N LEU A 82 -9.04 13.03 -9.42
CA LEU A 82 -9.67 13.13 -8.10
C LEU A 82 -9.03 12.19 -7.08
N GLY A 83 -8.11 11.33 -7.52
CA GLY A 83 -7.56 10.27 -6.68
C GLY A 83 -8.48 9.05 -6.62
N GLY A 84 -8.23 8.19 -5.65
CA GLY A 84 -9.01 6.99 -5.41
C GLY A 84 -8.14 5.78 -5.11
N GLN A 85 -8.76 4.59 -5.10
CA GLN A 85 -8.06 3.36 -4.78
C GLN A 85 -6.98 3.06 -5.82
N HIS A 86 -5.74 2.93 -5.36
CA HIS A 86 -4.58 2.69 -6.20
C HIS A 86 -4.13 1.23 -6.16
N HIS A 87 -4.10 0.63 -4.98
CA HIS A 87 -3.68 -0.76 -4.83
C HIS A 87 -4.27 -1.38 -3.57
N VAL A 88 -4.13 -2.70 -3.48
CA VAL A 88 -4.43 -3.46 -2.27
C VAL A 88 -3.18 -4.23 -1.87
N CYS A 89 -2.95 -4.41 -0.58
CA CYS A 89 -1.78 -5.10 -0.06
C CYS A 89 -2.16 -6.29 0.81
N PHE A 90 -1.56 -7.44 0.49
CA PHE A 90 -1.69 -8.66 1.29
C PHE A 90 -0.34 -9.07 1.85
N GLU A 91 -0.34 -9.66 3.04
CA GLU A 91 0.86 -10.17 3.69
C GLU A 91 1.13 -11.63 3.32
N VAL A 92 2.41 -11.97 3.24
CA VAL A 92 2.89 -13.34 3.04
C VAL A 92 4.04 -13.60 4.00
N PRO A 93 4.32 -14.87 4.37
CA PRO A 93 5.44 -15.15 5.28
C PRO A 93 6.83 -14.88 4.68
N ASP A 94 7.01 -15.07 3.37
CA ASP A 94 8.31 -14.97 2.71
C ASP A 94 8.14 -14.40 1.32
N ILE A 95 8.74 -13.22 1.07
CA ILE A 95 8.56 -12.51 -0.19
C ILE A 95 9.24 -13.21 -1.37
N GLN A 96 10.36 -13.90 -1.15
CA GLN A 96 11.05 -14.60 -2.22
C GLN A 96 10.23 -15.81 -2.70
N VAL A 97 9.63 -16.52 -1.76
CA VAL A 97 8.72 -17.63 -2.07
C VAL A 97 7.50 -17.12 -2.85
N ALA A 98 6.94 -16.00 -2.41
CA ALA A 98 5.79 -15.38 -3.10
C ALA A 98 6.14 -14.95 -4.52
N LYS A 99 7.28 -14.26 -4.70
CA LYS A 99 7.74 -13.83 -6.02
C LYS A 99 7.84 -15.00 -6.98
N LYS A 100 8.53 -16.08 -6.55
CA LYS A 100 8.69 -17.29 -7.36
C LYS A 100 7.34 -17.92 -7.70
N TRP A 101 6.44 -17.97 -6.73
CA TRP A 101 5.09 -18.51 -6.94
C TRP A 101 4.34 -17.75 -8.02
N PHE A 102 4.30 -16.41 -7.95
CA PHE A 102 3.62 -15.60 -8.95
C PHE A 102 4.23 -15.79 -10.34
N GLU A 103 5.55 -15.82 -10.43
CA GLU A 103 6.25 -16.04 -11.71
C GLU A 103 5.93 -17.42 -12.30
N GLU A 104 5.89 -18.45 -11.47
CA GLU A 104 5.52 -19.82 -11.90
C GLU A 104 4.07 -19.90 -12.37
N GLN A 105 3.19 -19.04 -11.84
CA GLN A 105 1.80 -18.95 -12.28
C GLN A 105 1.64 -18.06 -13.52
N GLY A 106 2.73 -17.56 -14.09
CA GLY A 106 2.70 -16.69 -15.26
C GLY A 106 2.25 -15.26 -14.96
N LYS A 107 2.32 -14.83 -13.70
CA LYS A 107 1.94 -13.47 -13.31
C LYS A 107 3.13 -12.55 -13.34
N ARG A 108 2.95 -11.30 -13.78
CA ARG A 108 4.05 -10.34 -13.94
C ARG A 108 4.34 -9.62 -12.63
N VAL A 109 5.50 -9.95 -12.05
CA VAL A 109 6.03 -9.24 -10.91
C VAL A 109 6.78 -8.00 -11.41
N LEU A 110 6.44 -6.83 -10.89
CA LEU A 110 6.97 -5.54 -11.34
C LEU A 110 8.24 -5.18 -10.56
N GLY A 111 9.39 -5.63 -11.06
CA GLY A 111 10.70 -5.35 -10.48
C GLY A 111 11.11 -6.35 -9.40
N GLU A 112 12.20 -6.02 -8.73
CA GLU A 112 12.76 -6.85 -7.66
C GLU A 112 12.15 -6.47 -6.31
N PRO A 113 12.20 -7.38 -5.31
CA PRO A 113 11.77 -7.05 -3.95
C PRO A 113 12.52 -5.82 -3.41
N ARG A 114 11.79 -4.95 -2.72
CA ARG A 114 12.33 -3.72 -2.16
C ARG A 114 11.62 -3.40 -0.86
N ILE A 115 12.22 -2.53 -0.04
CA ILE A 115 11.62 -2.10 1.23
C ILE A 115 10.48 -1.13 0.95
N GLY A 116 9.30 -1.44 1.47
CA GLY A 116 8.11 -0.59 1.36
C GLY A 116 7.90 0.29 2.59
N ALA A 117 6.73 0.93 2.64
CA ALA A 117 6.39 1.91 3.68
C ALA A 117 6.34 1.31 5.09
N HIS A 118 6.11 0.00 5.21
CA HIS A 118 6.08 -0.70 6.49
C HIS A 118 7.45 -1.22 6.95
N GLY A 119 8.52 -0.90 6.20
CA GLY A 119 9.87 -1.32 6.56
C GLY A 119 10.21 -2.78 6.26
N THR A 120 9.37 -3.48 5.53
CA THR A 120 9.59 -4.87 5.13
C THR A 120 9.60 -5.00 3.61
N LEU A 121 10.07 -6.14 3.11
CA LEU A 121 10.18 -6.37 1.66
C LEU A 121 8.80 -6.48 1.01
N ILE A 122 8.67 -5.85 -0.16
CA ILE A 122 7.46 -5.86 -0.96
C ILE A 122 7.77 -6.17 -2.42
N ILE A 123 6.74 -6.66 -3.12
CA ILE A 123 6.66 -6.70 -4.58
C ILE A 123 5.30 -6.20 -5.02
N PHE A 124 5.21 -5.71 -6.26
CA PHE A 124 3.93 -5.43 -6.91
C PHE A 124 3.71 -6.44 -8.03
N VAL A 125 2.46 -6.86 -8.22
CA VAL A 125 2.06 -7.75 -9.31
C VAL A 125 1.10 -7.00 -10.22
N HIS A 126 1.33 -7.12 -11.55
CA HIS A 126 0.63 -6.34 -12.56
C HIS A 126 -0.90 -6.51 -12.49
N PRO A 127 -1.67 -5.43 -12.54
CA PRO A 127 -3.13 -5.50 -12.38
C PRO A 127 -3.83 -6.36 -13.42
N LYS A 128 -3.32 -6.44 -14.64
CA LYS A 128 -3.92 -7.30 -15.68
C LYS A 128 -3.86 -8.79 -15.33
N ASP A 129 -2.95 -9.18 -14.44
CA ASP A 129 -2.79 -10.56 -14.00
C ASP A 129 -3.45 -10.81 -12.64
N MET A 130 -4.04 -9.77 -12.02
CA MET A 130 -4.59 -9.80 -10.67
C MET A 130 -6.03 -9.28 -10.62
N ASN A 131 -6.84 -9.73 -11.55
CA ASN A 131 -8.27 -9.36 -11.63
C ASN A 131 -8.51 -7.84 -11.70
N GLY A 132 -7.59 -7.11 -12.35
CA GLY A 132 -7.73 -5.67 -12.54
C GLY A 132 -7.21 -4.81 -11.38
N MET A 133 -6.68 -5.43 -10.32
CA MET A 133 -6.17 -4.70 -9.15
C MET A 133 -4.64 -4.74 -9.11
N LEU A 134 -4.01 -3.57 -9.09
CA LEU A 134 -2.59 -3.49 -8.74
C LEU A 134 -2.44 -4.06 -7.32
N THR A 135 -1.66 -5.12 -7.19
CA THR A 135 -1.58 -5.86 -5.94
C THR A 135 -0.17 -5.79 -5.37
N GLU A 136 -0.07 -5.24 -4.18
CA GLU A 136 1.16 -5.25 -3.40
C GLU A 136 1.16 -6.51 -2.53
N ILE A 137 2.28 -7.21 -2.52
CA ILE A 137 2.52 -8.34 -1.64
C ILE A 137 3.65 -7.91 -0.70
N MET A 138 3.42 -8.01 0.59
CA MET A 138 4.41 -7.61 1.57
C MET A 138 4.74 -8.77 2.51
N GLU A 139 6.02 -8.88 2.84
CA GLU A 139 6.43 -9.83 3.86
C GLU A 139 5.90 -9.38 5.21
N THR A 140 5.28 -10.29 5.94
CA THR A 140 4.75 -9.97 7.26
C THR A 140 5.84 -9.39 8.15
N PRO A 141 5.64 -8.21 8.75
CA PRO A 141 6.65 -7.63 9.63
C PRO A 141 6.93 -8.56 10.81
N LYS A 142 8.21 -8.69 11.17
CA LYS A 142 8.59 -9.41 12.38
C LYS A 142 8.13 -8.59 13.57
N GLN A 143 7.46 -9.26 14.50
CA GLN A 143 7.06 -8.59 15.73
C GLN A 143 8.30 -8.24 16.55
N ALA A 144 8.33 -6.98 17.03
CA ALA A 144 9.33 -6.56 17.99
C ALA A 144 9.00 -7.21 19.35
N HIS A 145 9.98 -7.80 19.97
CA HIS A 145 9.85 -8.41 21.28
C HIS A 145 10.40 -7.48 22.36
#